data_f1402335a885f1a35c72474736d3b60b
#
_entry.id   f1402335a885f1a35c72474736d3b60b
#
_cell.length_a   1.000
_cell.length_b   1.000
_cell.length_c   1.000
_cell.angle_alpha   90.00
_cell.angle_beta   90.00
_cell.angle_gamma   90.00
#
_symmetry.space_group_name_H-M   'P 1'
#
loop_
_entity.id
_entity.type
_entity.pdbx_description
1 polymer ?
#
loop_
_entity_poly.entity_id
_entity_poly.type
_entity_poly.pdbx_seq_one_letter_code
_entity_poly.pdbx_strand_id
1 'polypeptide(L)'
;MTSPTSQTPGHAPTLLLVDDEAVFRERLARAFRERGFEVSTAGSHDEALALATKDSPELAVVDLKMPGRGGLELVRALHALDASTRIIVLTGYGSIATAVEAVKLGAFNYLPKPADVDDLLLAFTRGPGEAAQVTEDFQPPTLARAEWEHIQRVLTDCGGNISEAARRLGLHRRSLQRKLQKYPPAQ
;
A
#
# COMPACT_ATOMS: atom_id res chain seq x y z
N MET A 1 -14.92 28.58 -13.19
CA MET A 1 -13.59 28.90 -13.74
C MET A 1 -12.57 28.55 -12.64
N THR A 2 -12.18 27.31 -12.59
CA THR A 2 -11.17 26.78 -11.65
C THR A 2 -9.87 26.63 -12.42
N SER A 3 -8.89 27.46 -12.05
CA SER A 3 -7.56 27.47 -12.67
C SER A 3 -6.85 26.16 -12.40
N PRO A 4 -6.21 25.55 -13.41
CA PRO A 4 -5.35 24.39 -13.18
C PRO A 4 -4.10 24.84 -12.41
N THR A 5 -3.76 24.04 -11.41
CA THR A 5 -2.54 24.11 -10.62
C THR A 5 -1.32 24.34 -11.51
N SER A 6 -0.59 25.40 -11.24
CA SER A 6 0.64 25.81 -11.92
C SER A 6 1.68 24.68 -11.84
N GLN A 7 1.81 23.90 -12.89
CA GLN A 7 2.98 23.06 -13.10
C GLN A 7 4.13 23.98 -13.51
N THR A 8 5.11 24.14 -12.66
CA THR A 8 6.39 24.75 -13.00
C THR A 8 7.06 23.87 -14.06
N PRO A 9 7.39 24.37 -15.24
CA PRO A 9 7.99 23.56 -16.30
C PRO A 9 9.41 23.18 -15.89
N GLY A 10 9.65 21.89 -15.68
CA GLY A 10 11.01 21.35 -15.54
C GLY A 10 11.33 20.50 -14.31
N HIS A 11 10.41 20.37 -13.35
CA HIS A 11 10.66 19.53 -12.15
C HIS A 11 9.79 18.29 -12.20
N ALA A 12 10.43 17.11 -12.23
CA ALA A 12 9.75 15.82 -12.06
C ALA A 12 9.31 15.69 -10.59
N PRO A 13 8.03 15.41 -10.30
CA PRO A 13 7.59 15.27 -8.92
C PRO A 13 8.30 14.10 -8.23
N THR A 14 8.78 14.34 -7.01
CA THR A 14 9.50 13.34 -6.21
C THR A 14 8.54 12.44 -5.44
N LEU A 15 8.80 11.14 -5.45
CA LEU A 15 7.98 10.13 -4.79
C LEU A 15 8.84 9.16 -3.98
N LEU A 16 8.49 8.97 -2.71
CA LEU A 16 9.07 7.94 -1.86
C LEU A 16 8.10 6.74 -1.75
N LEU A 17 8.54 5.56 -2.18
CA LEU A 17 7.79 4.30 -2.03
C LEU A 17 8.40 3.46 -0.90
N VAL A 18 7.57 3.13 0.09
CA VAL A 18 8.00 2.35 1.26
C VAL A 18 7.14 1.11 1.41
N ASP A 19 7.76 -0.06 1.25
CA ASP A 19 7.11 -1.36 1.33
C ASP A 19 8.18 -2.44 1.55
N ASP A 20 7.99 -3.39 2.44
CA ASP A 20 8.98 -4.45 2.69
C ASP A 20 8.96 -5.52 1.59
N GLU A 21 7.88 -5.62 0.82
CA GLU A 21 7.78 -6.53 -0.32
C GLU A 21 8.49 -5.96 -1.56
N ALA A 22 9.74 -6.37 -1.78
CA ALA A 22 10.60 -5.83 -2.85
C ALA A 22 9.96 -5.92 -4.25
N VAL A 23 9.30 -7.05 -4.57
CA VAL A 23 8.67 -7.26 -5.88
C VAL A 23 7.54 -6.27 -6.14
N PHE A 24 6.69 -6.05 -5.15
CA PHE A 24 5.59 -5.08 -5.24
C PHE A 24 6.14 -3.65 -5.36
N ARG A 25 7.11 -3.29 -4.48
CA ARG A 25 7.76 -1.98 -4.45
C ARG A 25 8.41 -1.64 -5.79
N GLU A 26 9.23 -2.54 -6.37
CA GLU A 26 9.91 -2.27 -7.63
C GLU A 26 8.94 -2.20 -8.82
N ARG A 27 7.91 -3.02 -8.86
CA ARG A 27 6.87 -2.93 -9.88
C ARG A 27 6.17 -1.57 -9.85
N LEU A 28 5.81 -1.10 -8.67
CA LEU A 28 5.13 0.17 -8.48
C LEU A 28 6.08 1.35 -8.80
N ALA A 29 7.34 1.28 -8.35
CA ALA A 29 8.36 2.28 -8.65
C ALA A 29 8.60 2.44 -10.15
N ARG A 30 8.70 1.32 -10.87
CA ARG A 30 8.84 1.33 -12.33
C ARG A 30 7.66 2.03 -12.99
N ALA A 31 6.44 1.70 -12.61
CA ALA A 31 5.23 2.26 -13.20
C ALA A 31 5.09 3.78 -12.93
N PHE A 32 5.57 4.29 -11.77
CA PHE A 32 5.64 5.72 -11.51
C PHE A 32 6.74 6.41 -12.34
N ARG A 33 7.93 5.80 -12.46
CA ARG A 33 9.00 6.34 -13.30
C ARG A 33 8.58 6.47 -14.77
N GLU A 34 7.85 5.48 -15.29
CA GLU A 34 7.26 5.52 -16.65
C GLU A 34 6.27 6.69 -16.83
N ARG A 35 5.71 7.22 -15.73
CA ARG A 35 4.83 8.40 -15.71
C ARG A 35 5.55 9.72 -15.39
N GLY A 36 6.88 9.70 -15.34
CA GLY A 36 7.70 10.90 -15.18
C GLY A 36 7.98 11.31 -13.75
N PHE A 37 7.77 10.43 -12.75
CA PHE A 37 8.14 10.69 -11.37
C PHE A 37 9.59 10.33 -11.10
N GLU A 38 10.25 11.11 -10.24
CA GLU A 38 11.51 10.74 -9.63
C GLU A 38 11.22 9.90 -8.38
N VAL A 39 11.57 8.59 -8.42
CA VAL A 39 11.14 7.63 -7.42
C VAL A 39 12.31 7.10 -6.62
N SER A 40 12.29 7.36 -5.31
CA SER A 40 13.11 6.71 -4.30
C SER A 40 12.33 5.56 -3.66
N THR A 41 13.02 4.47 -3.30
CA THR A 41 12.40 3.28 -2.70
C THR A 41 13.07 2.92 -1.38
N ALA A 42 12.30 2.47 -0.40
CA ALA A 42 12.78 1.99 0.88
C ALA A 42 12.06 0.71 1.30
N GLY A 43 12.78 -0.24 1.89
CA GLY A 43 12.23 -1.50 2.40
C GLY A 43 11.95 -1.48 3.91
N SER A 44 12.24 -0.38 4.60
CA SER A 44 12.06 -0.25 6.05
C SER A 44 11.81 1.19 6.47
N HIS A 45 11.32 1.35 7.70
CA HIS A 45 11.14 2.66 8.34
C HIS A 45 12.43 3.49 8.35
N ASP A 46 13.55 2.89 8.78
CA ASP A 46 14.80 3.63 8.99
C ASP A 46 15.42 4.07 7.66
N GLU A 47 15.33 3.22 6.62
CA GLU A 47 15.76 3.55 5.26
C GLU A 47 14.92 4.69 4.68
N ALA A 48 13.59 4.62 4.83
CA ALA A 48 12.67 5.65 4.37
C ALA A 48 12.94 7.01 5.03
N LEU A 49 13.14 7.01 6.35
CA LEU A 49 13.42 8.23 7.10
C LEU A 49 14.78 8.83 6.71
N ALA A 50 15.81 8.00 6.49
CA ALA A 50 17.11 8.46 6.03
C ALA A 50 17.03 9.14 4.65
N LEU A 51 16.28 8.57 3.71
CA LEU A 51 16.04 9.14 2.39
C LEU A 51 15.30 10.47 2.50
N ALA A 52 14.19 10.51 3.23
CA ALA A 52 13.38 11.71 3.39
C ALA A 52 14.11 12.84 4.12
N THR A 53 15.01 12.52 5.05
CA THR A 53 15.83 13.52 5.75
C THR A 53 16.86 14.16 4.83
N LYS A 54 17.37 13.39 3.86
CA LYS A 54 18.33 13.88 2.88
C LYS A 54 17.65 14.77 1.82
N ASP A 55 16.49 14.34 1.35
CA ASP A 55 15.70 15.02 0.35
C ASP A 55 14.22 14.72 0.61
N SER A 56 13.47 15.75 1.05
CA SER A 56 12.08 15.61 1.43
C SER A 56 11.21 15.37 0.20
N PRO A 57 10.49 14.23 0.11
CA PRO A 57 9.68 13.92 -1.06
C PRO A 57 8.39 14.75 -1.07
N GLU A 58 7.91 15.13 -2.26
CA GLU A 58 6.60 15.79 -2.41
C GLU A 58 5.46 14.80 -2.12
N LEU A 59 5.66 13.54 -2.52
CA LEU A 59 4.68 12.46 -2.37
C LEU A 59 5.32 11.26 -1.67
N ALA A 60 4.56 10.57 -0.83
CA ALA A 60 4.98 9.32 -0.23
C ALA A 60 3.87 8.28 -0.27
N VAL A 61 4.24 7.04 -0.55
CA VAL A 61 3.37 5.85 -0.43
C VAL A 61 3.98 4.93 0.58
N VAL A 62 3.26 4.65 1.66
CA VAL A 62 3.77 3.91 2.82
C VAL A 62 2.91 2.68 3.09
N ASP A 63 3.50 1.50 3.10
CA ASP A 63 2.83 0.32 3.65
C ASP A 63 2.75 0.41 5.18
N LEU A 64 1.57 0.13 5.72
CA LEU A 64 1.39 0.07 7.18
C LEU A 64 2.01 -1.17 7.82
N LYS A 65 2.06 -2.26 7.08
CA LYS A 65 2.45 -3.56 7.62
C LYS A 65 3.88 -3.90 7.26
N MET A 66 4.83 -3.24 7.91
CA MET A 66 6.24 -3.52 7.76
C MET A 66 6.82 -4.15 9.04
N PRO A 67 7.86 -5.02 8.95
CA PRO A 67 8.58 -5.53 10.10
C PRO A 67 9.28 -4.41 10.91
N GLY A 68 9.33 -4.56 12.22
CA GLY A 68 9.99 -3.61 13.11
C GLY A 68 9.11 -2.39 13.42
N ARG A 69 9.63 -1.20 13.16
CA ARG A 69 8.84 0.04 13.32
C ARG A 69 7.78 0.13 12.23
N GLY A 70 6.53 0.23 12.65
CA GLY A 70 5.37 0.20 11.76
C GLY A 70 5.22 1.43 10.87
N GLY A 71 4.42 1.28 9.81
CA GLY A 71 4.14 2.37 8.86
C GLY A 71 3.47 3.59 9.51
N LEU A 72 2.69 3.43 10.59
CA LEU A 72 2.09 4.56 11.31
C LEU A 72 3.14 5.47 11.98
N GLU A 73 4.20 4.89 12.54
CA GLU A 73 5.31 5.67 13.08
C GLU A 73 6.05 6.43 11.99
N LEU A 74 6.22 5.80 10.82
CA LEU A 74 6.81 6.45 9.66
C LEU A 74 5.97 7.61 9.14
N VAL A 75 4.65 7.46 9.05
CA VAL A 75 3.73 8.56 8.67
C VAL A 75 3.92 9.76 9.58
N ARG A 76 3.93 9.53 10.90
CA ARG A 76 4.18 10.60 11.89
C ARG A 76 5.53 11.27 11.68
N ALA A 77 6.60 10.47 11.46
CA ALA A 77 7.95 10.99 11.28
C ALA A 77 8.09 11.80 9.99
N LEU A 78 7.55 11.33 8.87
CA LEU A 78 7.55 12.05 7.60
C LEU A 78 6.76 13.36 7.69
N HIS A 79 5.56 13.34 8.28
CA HIS A 79 4.75 14.53 8.46
C HIS A 79 5.40 15.54 9.40
N ALA A 80 6.12 15.09 10.43
CA ALA A 80 6.87 15.98 11.32
C ALA A 80 8.11 16.58 10.63
N LEU A 81 8.71 15.85 9.68
CA LEU A 81 9.84 16.31 8.88
C LEU A 81 9.41 17.38 7.88
N ASP A 82 8.34 17.11 7.14
CA ASP A 82 7.74 18.04 6.19
C ASP A 82 6.23 17.83 6.09
N ALA A 83 5.47 18.77 6.63
CA ALA A 83 4.00 18.71 6.61
C ALA A 83 3.40 18.93 5.20
N SER A 84 4.18 19.34 4.21
CA SER A 84 3.75 19.50 2.83
C SER A 84 3.79 18.20 2.04
N THR A 85 4.55 17.17 2.50
CA THR A 85 4.57 15.84 1.91
C THR A 85 3.17 15.20 1.94
N ARG A 86 2.62 14.88 0.79
CA ARG A 86 1.36 14.13 0.71
C ARG A 86 1.60 12.65 0.87
N ILE A 87 1.15 12.09 1.97
CA ILE A 87 1.39 10.69 2.33
C ILE A 87 0.14 9.86 2.07
N ILE A 88 0.20 8.90 1.15
CA ILE A 88 -0.83 7.86 1.01
C ILE A 88 -0.36 6.60 1.71
N VAL A 89 -1.26 6.04 2.51
CA VAL A 89 -1.02 4.80 3.23
C VAL A 89 -1.65 3.64 2.49
N LEU A 90 -0.85 2.58 2.22
CA LEU A 90 -1.35 1.31 1.73
C LEU A 90 -1.63 0.37 2.89
N THR A 91 -2.79 -0.27 2.86
CA THR A 91 -3.18 -1.23 3.90
C THR A 91 -3.64 -2.54 3.27
N GLY A 92 -3.02 -3.65 3.66
CA GLY A 92 -3.57 -4.96 3.40
C GLY A 92 -4.57 -5.29 4.51
N TYR A 93 -5.85 -5.46 4.24
CA TYR A 93 -6.87 -5.77 5.27
C TYR A 93 -6.75 -4.89 6.53
N GLY A 94 -6.67 -3.58 6.33
CA GLY A 94 -6.63 -2.63 7.44
C GLY A 94 -8.03 -2.45 8.02
N SER A 95 -8.16 -2.50 9.34
CA SER A 95 -9.37 -2.01 9.96
C SER A 95 -9.54 -0.52 9.64
N ILE A 96 -10.76 -0.08 9.46
CA ILE A 96 -11.12 1.36 9.34
C ILE A 96 -10.43 2.17 10.45
N ALA A 97 -10.27 1.60 11.63
CA ALA A 97 -9.58 2.19 12.76
C ALA A 97 -8.11 2.56 12.44
N THR A 98 -7.36 1.68 11.79
CA THR A 98 -5.95 1.94 11.41
C THR A 98 -5.84 3.02 10.34
N ALA A 99 -6.76 3.04 9.38
CA ALA A 99 -6.82 4.09 8.37
C ALA A 99 -7.14 5.47 8.98
N VAL A 100 -8.10 5.54 9.89
CA VAL A 100 -8.44 6.76 10.64
C VAL A 100 -7.26 7.22 11.49
N GLU A 101 -6.53 6.29 12.12
CA GLU A 101 -5.32 6.61 12.89
C GLU A 101 -4.22 7.19 11.99
N ALA A 102 -3.98 6.60 10.81
CA ALA A 102 -3.03 7.12 9.84
C ALA A 102 -3.34 8.57 9.42
N VAL A 103 -4.61 8.87 9.14
CA VAL A 103 -5.05 10.24 8.80
C VAL A 103 -4.82 11.21 9.97
N LYS A 104 -5.11 10.81 11.22
CA LYS A 104 -4.83 11.62 12.41
C LYS A 104 -3.32 11.89 12.63
N LEU A 105 -2.46 11.02 12.13
CA LEU A 105 -1.01 11.14 12.19
C LEU A 105 -0.40 11.94 11.04
N GLY A 106 -1.22 12.41 10.09
CA GLY A 106 -0.80 13.27 8.99
C GLY A 106 -0.81 12.59 7.62
N ALA A 107 -1.36 11.37 7.48
CA ALA A 107 -1.59 10.81 6.16
C ALA A 107 -2.63 11.63 5.41
N PHE A 108 -2.32 11.94 4.14
CA PHE A 108 -3.23 12.66 3.25
C PHE A 108 -4.43 11.78 2.86
N ASN A 109 -4.16 10.49 2.61
CA ASN A 109 -5.17 9.53 2.22
C ASN A 109 -4.75 8.09 2.52
N TYR A 110 -5.65 7.12 2.33
CA TYR A 110 -5.33 5.70 2.42
C TYR A 110 -6.00 4.90 1.31
N LEU A 111 -5.38 3.79 0.91
CA LEU A 111 -5.92 2.85 -0.07
C LEU A 111 -5.72 1.40 0.39
N PRO A 112 -6.70 0.52 0.14
CA PRO A 112 -6.52 -0.91 0.37
C PRO A 112 -5.57 -1.51 -0.68
N LYS A 113 -4.73 -2.47 -0.30
CA LYS A 113 -4.02 -3.35 -1.23
C LYS A 113 -4.99 -4.44 -1.74
N PRO A 114 -4.95 -4.80 -3.02
CA PRO A 114 -4.02 -4.33 -4.05
C PRO A 114 -4.43 -2.96 -4.60
N ALA A 115 -3.47 -2.04 -4.75
CA ALA A 115 -3.64 -0.76 -5.40
C ALA A 115 -2.67 -0.67 -6.58
N ASP A 116 -3.10 -0.06 -7.67
CA ASP A 116 -2.25 0.24 -8.80
C ASP A 116 -1.82 1.71 -8.83
N VAL A 117 -1.02 2.07 -9.82
CA VAL A 117 -0.51 3.44 -9.95
C VAL A 117 -1.62 4.45 -10.24
N ASP A 118 -2.65 4.06 -10.99
CA ASP A 118 -3.73 4.96 -11.38
C ASP A 118 -4.64 5.25 -10.17
N ASP A 119 -4.87 4.24 -9.31
CA ASP A 119 -5.55 4.41 -8.02
C ASP A 119 -4.81 5.39 -7.11
N LEU A 120 -3.47 5.26 -7.03
CA LEU A 120 -2.62 6.13 -6.23
C LEU A 120 -2.61 7.57 -6.76
N LEU A 121 -2.47 7.75 -8.06
CA LEU A 121 -2.52 9.08 -8.69
C LEU A 121 -3.86 9.77 -8.44
N LEU A 122 -4.96 9.02 -8.57
CA LEU A 122 -6.29 9.53 -8.25
C LEU A 122 -6.42 9.92 -6.78
N ALA A 123 -5.86 9.11 -5.87
CA ALA A 123 -5.88 9.40 -4.44
C ALA A 123 -5.05 10.63 -4.06
N PHE A 124 -3.95 10.93 -4.78
CA PHE A 124 -3.19 12.15 -4.60
C PHE A 124 -3.91 13.41 -5.11
N THR A 125 -4.83 13.27 -6.08
CA THR A 125 -5.61 14.40 -6.61
C THR A 125 -6.87 14.72 -5.81
N ARG A 126 -7.41 13.73 -5.08
CA ARG A 126 -8.58 13.91 -4.20
C ARG A 126 -8.18 14.65 -2.94
N GLY A 127 -9.12 15.37 -2.34
CA GLY A 127 -8.88 16.08 -1.08
C GLY A 127 -8.56 15.15 0.10
N PRO A 128 -7.98 15.68 1.18
CA PRO A 128 -7.66 14.88 2.36
C PRO A 128 -8.92 14.25 2.95
N GLY A 129 -8.89 12.93 3.14
CA GLY A 129 -9.99 12.16 3.71
C GLY A 129 -11.14 11.79 2.76
N GLU A 130 -11.13 12.24 1.49
CA GLU A 130 -12.17 11.86 0.52
C GLU A 130 -12.14 10.38 0.10
N ALA A 131 -11.04 9.67 0.32
CA ALA A 131 -11.01 8.21 0.16
C ALA A 131 -11.90 7.49 1.20
N ALA A 132 -12.24 8.15 2.30
CA ALA A 132 -13.23 7.62 3.25
C ALA A 132 -14.65 7.48 2.64
N GLN A 133 -14.93 8.19 1.53
CA GLN A 133 -16.22 8.10 0.83
C GLN A 133 -16.27 6.96 -0.20
N VAL A 134 -15.13 6.36 -0.58
CA VAL A 134 -15.11 5.13 -1.38
C VAL A 134 -15.59 3.93 -0.57
N THR A 135 -15.75 4.08 0.75
CA THR A 135 -16.22 3.01 1.65
C THR A 135 -17.75 2.80 1.64
N GLU A 136 -18.55 3.64 0.99
CA GLU A 136 -19.99 3.34 0.86
C GLU A 136 -20.26 2.21 -0.13
N ASP A 137 -19.32 1.92 -1.05
CA ASP A 137 -19.37 0.76 -1.96
C ASP A 137 -18.35 -0.34 -1.60
N PHE A 138 -17.62 -0.20 -0.47
CA PHE A 138 -16.76 -1.25 0.02
C PHE A 138 -17.61 -2.39 0.58
N GLN A 139 -17.99 -3.30 -0.29
CA GLN A 139 -18.44 -4.61 0.14
C GLN A 139 -17.23 -5.35 0.70
N PRO A 140 -17.20 -5.62 2.01
CA PRO A 140 -16.12 -6.43 2.57
C PRO A 140 -16.03 -7.72 1.75
N PRO A 141 -14.83 -8.14 1.35
CA PRO A 141 -14.69 -9.37 0.58
C PRO A 141 -15.38 -10.48 1.35
N THR A 142 -16.12 -11.31 0.63
CA THR A 142 -16.79 -12.46 1.26
C THR A 142 -15.76 -13.27 2.05
N LEU A 143 -16.16 -13.90 3.14
CA LEU A 143 -15.26 -14.78 3.92
C LEU A 143 -14.52 -15.76 3.03
N ALA A 144 -15.17 -16.24 1.98
CA ALA A 144 -14.59 -17.12 0.98
C ALA A 144 -13.43 -16.45 0.21
N ARG A 145 -13.56 -15.19 -0.18
CA ARG A 145 -12.52 -14.44 -0.89
C ARG A 145 -11.36 -14.11 0.04
N ALA A 146 -11.65 -13.68 1.26
CA ALA A 146 -10.62 -13.41 2.27
C ALA A 146 -9.81 -14.68 2.61
N GLU A 147 -10.48 -15.81 2.74
CA GLU A 147 -9.84 -17.12 2.94
C GLU A 147 -8.96 -17.51 1.75
N TRP A 148 -9.47 -17.30 0.53
CA TRP A 148 -8.72 -17.64 -0.69
C TRP A 148 -7.45 -16.78 -0.83
N GLU A 149 -7.53 -15.47 -0.62
CA GLU A 149 -6.38 -14.56 -0.69
C GLU A 149 -5.34 -14.88 0.38
N HIS A 150 -5.79 -15.24 1.60
CA HIS A 150 -4.90 -15.71 2.64
C HIS A 150 -4.18 -17.01 2.25
N ILE A 151 -4.89 -17.96 1.66
CA ILE A 151 -4.33 -19.21 1.15
C ILE A 151 -3.29 -18.93 0.05
N GLN A 152 -3.59 -18.07 -0.91
CA GLN A 152 -2.68 -17.70 -2.00
C GLN A 152 -1.39 -17.07 -1.48
N ARG A 153 -1.50 -16.17 -0.50
CA ARG A 153 -0.34 -15.54 0.14
C ARG A 153 0.57 -16.58 0.79
N VAL A 154 0.01 -17.44 1.65
CA VAL A 154 0.80 -18.49 2.32
C VAL A 154 1.40 -19.47 1.33
N LEU A 155 0.71 -19.76 0.23
CA LEU A 155 1.23 -20.63 -0.84
C LEU A 155 2.41 -19.98 -1.57
N THR A 156 2.33 -18.68 -1.84
CA THR A 156 3.41 -17.88 -2.43
C THR A 156 4.62 -17.83 -1.50
N ASP A 157 4.42 -17.56 -0.20
CA ASP A 157 5.46 -17.55 0.83
C ASP A 157 6.16 -18.91 0.98
N CYS A 158 5.47 -19.99 0.63
CA CYS A 158 6.02 -21.35 0.63
C CYS A 158 6.58 -21.77 -0.75
N GLY A 159 6.77 -20.84 -1.69
CA GLY A 159 7.27 -21.15 -3.03
C GLY A 159 6.38 -22.12 -3.83
N GLY A 160 5.07 -22.12 -3.59
CA GLY A 160 4.11 -23.04 -4.23
C GLY A 160 4.02 -24.41 -3.56
N ASN A 161 4.74 -24.66 -2.47
CA ASN A 161 4.72 -25.94 -1.77
C ASN A 161 3.42 -26.13 -0.98
N ILE A 162 2.48 -26.89 -1.55
CA ILE A 162 1.14 -27.14 -0.97
C ILE A 162 1.22 -27.83 0.40
N SER A 163 2.19 -28.71 0.62
CA SER A 163 2.32 -29.43 1.90
C SER A 163 2.77 -28.51 3.02
N GLU A 164 3.72 -27.63 2.73
CA GLU A 164 4.22 -26.61 3.66
C GLU A 164 3.14 -25.56 3.94
N ALA A 165 2.47 -25.07 2.90
CA ALA A 165 1.37 -24.11 3.03
C ALA A 165 0.22 -24.69 3.87
N ALA A 166 -0.16 -25.95 3.66
CA ALA A 166 -1.19 -26.62 4.45
C ALA A 166 -0.81 -26.70 5.94
N ARG A 167 0.46 -27.01 6.24
CA ARG A 167 0.96 -27.04 7.61
C ARG A 167 0.89 -25.65 8.28
N ARG A 168 1.31 -24.61 7.58
CA ARG A 168 1.25 -23.21 8.09
C ARG A 168 -0.17 -22.71 8.29
N LEU A 169 -1.09 -23.15 7.45
CA LEU A 169 -2.51 -22.82 7.55
C LEU A 169 -3.29 -23.67 8.56
N GLY A 170 -2.65 -24.68 9.18
CA GLY A 170 -3.34 -25.61 10.06
C GLY A 170 -4.36 -26.49 9.34
N LEU A 171 -4.20 -26.69 8.01
CA LEU A 171 -5.10 -27.46 7.16
C LEU A 171 -4.49 -28.79 6.73
N HIS A 172 -5.34 -29.80 6.49
CA HIS A 172 -4.92 -31.00 5.78
C HIS A 172 -4.58 -30.69 4.32
N ARG A 173 -3.50 -31.26 3.77
CA ARG A 173 -3.09 -31.08 2.36
C ARG A 173 -4.24 -31.26 1.38
N ARG A 174 -5.06 -32.32 1.56
CA ARG A 174 -6.24 -32.58 0.70
C ARG A 174 -7.29 -31.47 0.79
N SER A 175 -7.48 -30.88 1.98
CA SER A 175 -8.42 -29.77 2.19
C SER A 175 -7.94 -28.51 1.47
N LEU A 176 -6.63 -28.23 1.53
CA LEU A 176 -6.03 -27.11 0.80
C LEU A 176 -6.13 -27.29 -0.71
N GLN A 177 -5.79 -28.49 -1.23
CA GLN A 177 -5.94 -28.81 -2.66
C GLN A 177 -7.38 -28.61 -3.14
N ARG A 178 -8.37 -29.11 -2.39
CA ARG A 178 -9.79 -28.93 -2.74
C ARG A 178 -10.21 -27.46 -2.73
N LYS A 179 -9.69 -26.65 -1.78
CA LYS A 179 -9.93 -25.20 -1.74
C LYS A 179 -9.31 -24.51 -2.96
N LEU A 180 -8.09 -24.83 -3.33
CA LEU A 180 -7.42 -24.30 -4.52
C LEU A 180 -8.12 -24.65 -5.84
N GLN A 181 -8.77 -25.83 -5.93
CA GLN A 181 -9.53 -26.23 -7.11
C GLN A 181 -10.91 -25.56 -7.21
N LYS A 182 -11.44 -25.08 -6.09
CA LYS A 182 -12.81 -24.54 -6.01
C LYS A 182 -12.91 -23.05 -6.30
N TYR A 183 -11.78 -22.35 -6.51
CA TYR A 183 -11.72 -20.90 -6.61
C TYR A 183 -10.88 -20.44 -7.82
N PRO A 184 -11.15 -19.23 -8.39
CA PRO A 184 -11.61 -18.01 -7.69
C PRO A 184 -13.13 -17.94 -7.50
N PRO A 185 -13.62 -17.39 -6.36
CA PRO A 185 -15.03 -17.12 -6.21
C PRO A 185 -15.47 -16.09 -7.25
N ALA A 186 -16.60 -16.32 -7.89
CA ALA A 186 -17.24 -15.30 -8.72
C ALA A 186 -17.46 -14.01 -7.90
N GLN A 187 -17.28 -12.87 -8.58
CA GLN A 187 -17.48 -11.55 -8.02
C GLN A 187 -18.88 -11.39 -7.46
#